data_73ca8c237eb1f169ddb9a170687a0ac5
#
_entry.id   73ca8c237eb1f169ddb9a170687a0ac5
#
_cell.length_a   1.000
_cell.length_b   1.000
_cell.length_c   1.000
_cell.angle_alpha   90.00
_cell.angle_beta   90.00
_cell.angle_gamma   90.00
#
_symmetry.space_group_name_H-M   'P 1'
#
loop_
_entity.id
_entity.type
_entity.pdbx_description
1 polymer ?
#
loop_
_entity_poly.entity_id
_entity_poly.type
_entity_poly.pdbx_seq_one_letter_code
_entity_poly.pdbx_strand_id
1 'polypeptide(L)'
;SSTSRGLGDVYKRQLYEWAKYLVREGLAYVDDQSPETIREQRGGYGKPGIESPYRNRPAEESLDLLRRMRAGEFPDGSRCLRARIDMQAENMWLRDPVMYRIRHQPHHSTGTEWCIYPTYDWAHGQSDAIEGVTHSLCSLEFNSHRPLYDWFLSHLPLDGPAPKQREFARLELTHTITSKRRLKSLVTDNIVDGWDDPRMPTLRGMRRRGYPAAAIRAFCQAVGTTKNNSVKAIEEFESFMRRELNATAQRRMAVLHPLKLVLDGWPTDDDGNPVVEWFQLVNNPENPDDGTRRVPFTGELWIEADDFREDPPRKFFRLSPGHEVRLRGAYLVTATDVVKNPDGTIAEVHASYDPQSRGGTAPDGRKVKSTMHWVSAGHAIPVTANLYDRLFSAEIPGSQTGEALDDLNPHSRETLTEVMAEPALANVAPGEVVQFERLGYFAADHDTAVFHRTVGLRDEWAQLQKRQA
;
A
#
# COMPACT_ATOMS: atom_id res chain seq x y z
N SER A 1 -13.94 4.60 25.61
CA SER A 1 -12.83 3.66 25.90
C SER A 1 -12.92 2.96 27.25
N SER A 2 -13.65 3.49 28.24
CA SER A 2 -13.89 2.79 29.52
C SER A 2 -14.85 1.60 29.41
N THR A 3 -15.77 1.63 28.44
CA THR A 3 -16.72 0.54 28.16
C THR A 3 -16.05 -0.68 27.55
N SER A 4 -15.00 -0.53 26.74
CA SER A 4 -14.31 -1.67 26.10
C SER A 4 -13.46 -2.51 27.11
N ARG A 5 -13.00 -1.91 28.23
CA ARG A 5 -12.26 -2.63 29.27
C ARG A 5 -13.18 -3.55 30.10
N GLY A 6 -14.40 -3.09 30.38
CA GLY A 6 -15.42 -3.90 31.08
C GLY A 6 -15.95 -5.05 30.22
N LEU A 7 -16.13 -4.85 28.93
CA LEU A 7 -16.62 -5.88 28.00
C LEU A 7 -15.63 -7.05 27.85
N GLY A 8 -14.31 -6.79 27.80
CA GLY A 8 -13.29 -7.85 27.70
C GLY A 8 -13.29 -8.84 28.85
N ASP A 9 -13.62 -8.40 30.08
CA ASP A 9 -13.75 -9.29 31.26
C ASP A 9 -15.08 -10.05 31.24
N VAL A 10 -16.18 -9.39 30.88
CA VAL A 10 -17.51 -10.03 30.75
C VAL A 10 -17.43 -11.18 29.74
N TYR A 11 -16.81 -10.99 28.58
CA TYR A 11 -16.66 -12.03 27.57
C TYR A 11 -15.82 -13.21 28.07
N LYS A 12 -14.72 -12.96 28.77
CA LYS A 12 -13.91 -14.04 29.36
C LYS A 12 -14.68 -14.87 30.34
N ARG A 13 -15.48 -14.25 31.22
CA ARG A 13 -16.35 -14.95 32.19
C ARG A 13 -17.43 -15.75 31.48
N GLN A 14 -18.10 -15.17 30.46
CA GLN A 14 -19.12 -15.87 29.69
C GLN A 14 -18.55 -17.07 28.93
N LEU A 15 -17.41 -16.92 28.27
CA LEU A 15 -16.72 -18.01 27.59
C LEU A 15 -16.35 -19.14 28.55
N TYR A 16 -15.92 -18.79 29.76
CA TYR A 16 -15.60 -19.78 30.80
C TYR A 16 -16.85 -20.50 31.32
N GLU A 17 -17.97 -19.80 31.54
CA GLU A 17 -19.24 -20.43 31.91
C GLU A 17 -19.73 -21.38 30.80
N TRP A 18 -19.65 -21.00 29.54
CA TRP A 18 -19.98 -21.87 28.41
C TRP A 18 -19.04 -23.08 28.30
N ALA A 19 -17.77 -22.92 28.63
CA ALA A 19 -16.85 -24.06 28.70
C ALA A 19 -17.28 -25.06 29.81
N LYS A 20 -17.65 -24.57 31.01
CA LYS A 20 -18.20 -25.42 32.07
C LYS A 20 -19.52 -26.11 31.66
N TYR A 21 -20.36 -25.40 30.92
CA TYR A 21 -21.59 -25.96 30.38
C TYR A 21 -21.28 -27.14 29.43
N LEU A 22 -20.38 -26.99 28.48
CA LEU A 22 -19.98 -28.08 27.57
C LEU A 22 -19.37 -29.27 28.32
N VAL A 23 -18.62 -29.04 29.42
CA VAL A 23 -18.11 -30.13 30.24
C VAL A 23 -19.25 -30.89 30.93
N ARG A 24 -20.27 -30.20 31.47
CA ARG A 24 -21.45 -30.84 32.10
C ARG A 24 -22.25 -31.67 31.09
N GLU A 25 -22.38 -31.18 29.87
CA GLU A 25 -23.05 -31.91 28.78
C GLU A 25 -22.20 -33.05 28.19
N GLY A 26 -20.99 -33.29 28.72
CA GLY A 26 -20.10 -34.35 28.22
C GLY A 26 -19.48 -34.04 26.85
N LEU A 27 -19.53 -32.77 26.43
CA LEU A 27 -19.03 -32.30 25.14
C LEU A 27 -17.61 -31.67 25.23
N ALA A 28 -17.02 -31.67 26.43
CA ALA A 28 -15.64 -31.24 26.64
C ALA A 28 -15.03 -32.00 27.84
N TYR A 29 -13.72 -32.14 27.86
CA TYR A 29 -12.96 -32.81 28.89
C TYR A 29 -11.60 -32.17 29.11
N VAL A 30 -11.04 -32.32 30.34
CA VAL A 30 -9.66 -31.90 30.61
C VAL A 30 -8.72 -33.03 30.24
N ASP A 31 -7.71 -32.70 29.46
CA ASP A 31 -6.67 -33.59 28.96
C ASP A 31 -5.33 -33.26 29.64
N ASP A 32 -4.68 -34.27 30.25
CA ASP A 32 -3.40 -34.12 30.94
C ASP A 32 -2.19 -34.44 30.04
N GLN A 33 -2.43 -34.66 28.75
CA GLN A 33 -1.35 -34.91 27.80
C GLN A 33 -0.59 -33.62 27.41
N SER A 34 0.68 -33.81 27.04
CA SER A 34 1.49 -32.70 26.56
C SER A 34 0.99 -32.19 25.19
N PRO A 35 1.27 -30.92 24.84
CA PRO A 35 0.94 -30.39 23.52
C PRO A 35 1.52 -31.19 22.36
N GLU A 36 2.70 -31.78 22.54
CA GLU A 36 3.40 -32.64 21.58
C GLU A 36 2.60 -33.92 21.34
N THR A 37 2.22 -34.63 22.41
CA THR A 37 1.42 -35.85 22.35
C THR A 37 0.06 -35.60 21.70
N ILE A 38 -0.62 -34.52 22.06
CA ILE A 38 -1.90 -34.11 21.45
C ILE A 38 -1.73 -33.86 19.95
N ARG A 39 -0.62 -33.22 19.51
CA ARG A 39 -0.34 -32.97 18.11
C ARG A 39 -0.11 -34.26 17.34
N GLU A 40 0.65 -35.19 17.88
CA GLU A 40 0.92 -36.50 17.28
C GLU A 40 -0.37 -37.32 17.15
N GLN A 41 -1.15 -37.39 18.23
CA GLN A 41 -2.40 -38.15 18.27
C GLN A 41 -3.49 -37.57 17.38
N ARG A 42 -3.46 -36.25 17.09
CA ARG A 42 -4.41 -35.64 16.15
C ARG A 42 -4.30 -36.25 14.76
N GLY A 43 -3.18 -36.89 14.42
CA GLY A 43 -2.94 -37.49 13.14
C GLY A 43 -2.65 -36.43 12.05
N GLY A 44 -2.88 -36.80 10.80
CA GLY A 44 -2.59 -35.98 9.62
C GLY A 44 -3.61 -36.17 8.51
N TYR A 45 -3.30 -35.62 7.34
CA TYR A 45 -4.12 -35.83 6.15
C TYR A 45 -4.13 -37.33 5.79
N GLY A 46 -5.33 -37.91 5.66
CA GLY A 46 -5.51 -39.32 5.35
C GLY A 46 -5.17 -40.29 6.51
N LYS A 47 -4.77 -39.77 7.70
CA LYS A 47 -4.54 -40.58 8.89
C LYS A 47 -5.48 -40.14 9.99
N PRO A 48 -6.38 -41.02 10.50
CA PRO A 48 -7.28 -40.70 11.60
C PRO A 48 -6.51 -40.36 12.88
N GLY A 49 -7.19 -39.65 13.79
CA GLY A 49 -6.64 -39.36 15.11
C GLY A 49 -6.77 -40.52 16.07
N ILE A 50 -6.04 -40.45 17.18
CA ILE A 50 -6.08 -41.41 18.29
C ILE A 50 -6.75 -40.71 19.49
N GLU A 51 -7.71 -41.35 20.11
CA GLU A 51 -8.40 -40.82 21.27
C GLU A 51 -7.46 -40.68 22.48
N SER A 52 -7.60 -39.57 23.22
CA SER A 52 -6.90 -39.38 24.46
C SER A 52 -7.41 -40.37 25.52
N PRO A 53 -6.55 -40.92 26.40
CA PRO A 53 -6.99 -41.74 27.54
C PRO A 53 -7.89 -40.95 28.51
N TYR A 54 -7.86 -39.64 28.45
CA TYR A 54 -8.67 -38.76 29.32
C TYR A 54 -10.01 -38.35 28.69
N ARG A 55 -10.29 -38.77 27.42
CA ARG A 55 -11.50 -38.40 26.68
C ARG A 55 -12.80 -38.76 27.38
N ASN A 56 -12.78 -39.83 28.12
CA ASN A 56 -13.95 -40.35 28.87
C ASN A 56 -13.91 -40.02 30.38
N ARG A 57 -13.09 -39.01 30.78
CA ARG A 57 -13.02 -38.54 32.16
C ARG A 57 -14.40 -38.04 32.62
N PRO A 58 -14.85 -38.39 33.84
CA PRO A 58 -16.14 -37.93 34.39
C PRO A 58 -16.25 -36.39 34.32
N ALA A 59 -17.46 -35.90 34.06
CA ALA A 59 -17.69 -34.45 33.95
C ALA A 59 -17.33 -33.70 35.25
N GLU A 60 -17.66 -34.26 36.42
CA GLU A 60 -17.33 -33.66 37.70
C GLU A 60 -15.83 -33.52 37.95
N GLU A 61 -15.04 -34.52 37.55
CA GLU A 61 -13.58 -34.46 37.63
C GLU A 61 -13.01 -33.40 36.66
N SER A 62 -13.51 -33.36 35.43
CA SER A 62 -13.12 -32.35 34.45
C SER A 62 -13.50 -30.93 34.91
N LEU A 63 -14.64 -30.73 35.55
CA LEU A 63 -15.05 -29.46 36.14
C LEU A 63 -14.13 -29.03 37.29
N ASP A 64 -13.76 -29.94 38.16
CA ASP A 64 -12.83 -29.67 39.26
C ASP A 64 -11.46 -29.25 38.68
N LEU A 65 -10.93 -30.04 37.77
CA LEU A 65 -9.65 -29.74 37.13
C LEU A 65 -9.68 -28.38 36.36
N LEU A 66 -10.76 -28.06 35.66
CA LEU A 66 -10.90 -26.77 34.96
C LEU A 66 -10.90 -25.57 35.94
N ARG A 67 -11.55 -25.72 37.14
CA ARG A 67 -11.51 -24.70 38.19
C ARG A 67 -10.09 -24.52 38.73
N ARG A 68 -9.36 -25.61 38.95
CA ARG A 68 -7.98 -25.61 39.44
C ARG A 68 -6.99 -25.08 38.38
N MET A 69 -7.22 -25.37 37.10
CA MET A 69 -6.50 -24.75 36.00
C MET A 69 -6.65 -23.21 36.04
N ARG A 70 -7.87 -22.70 36.23
CA ARG A 70 -8.12 -21.26 36.38
C ARG A 70 -7.51 -20.68 37.65
N ALA A 71 -7.46 -21.44 38.73
CA ALA A 71 -6.84 -21.03 40.00
C ALA A 71 -5.30 -20.96 39.92
N GLY A 72 -4.68 -21.44 38.83
CA GLY A 72 -3.24 -21.41 38.66
C GLY A 72 -2.48 -22.52 39.37
N GLU A 73 -3.15 -23.60 39.76
CA GLU A 73 -2.52 -24.72 40.49
C GLU A 73 -1.58 -25.57 39.60
N PHE A 74 -1.67 -25.45 38.30
CA PHE A 74 -0.93 -26.29 37.35
C PHE A 74 0.02 -25.49 36.48
N PRO A 75 1.22 -25.99 36.13
CA PRO A 75 2.16 -25.30 35.27
C PRO A 75 1.68 -25.25 33.84
N ASP A 76 2.27 -24.32 33.06
CA ASP A 76 2.03 -24.15 31.65
C ASP A 76 2.22 -25.45 30.87
N GLY A 77 1.29 -25.76 29.96
CA GLY A 77 1.34 -26.93 29.10
C GLY A 77 1.03 -28.27 29.76
N SER A 78 0.81 -28.32 31.07
CA SER A 78 0.53 -29.58 31.79
C SER A 78 -0.89 -30.12 31.55
N ARG A 79 -1.84 -29.26 31.24
CA ARG A 79 -3.25 -29.59 30.99
C ARG A 79 -3.87 -28.62 29.99
N CYS A 80 -4.90 -29.11 29.29
CA CYS A 80 -5.76 -28.27 28.48
C CYS A 80 -7.23 -28.75 28.55
N LEU A 81 -8.17 -27.86 28.21
CA LEU A 81 -9.55 -28.24 27.94
C LEU A 81 -9.72 -28.53 26.46
N ARG A 82 -10.30 -29.67 26.10
CA ARG A 82 -10.59 -30.06 24.72
C ARG A 82 -12.10 -30.27 24.53
N ALA A 83 -12.59 -29.87 23.35
CA ALA A 83 -13.91 -30.30 22.93
C ALA A 83 -13.90 -31.79 22.61
N ARG A 84 -15.02 -32.49 22.89
CA ARG A 84 -15.22 -33.89 22.54
C ARG A 84 -16.11 -33.98 21.30
N ILE A 85 -15.49 -34.17 20.16
CA ILE A 85 -16.19 -34.19 18.87
C ILE A 85 -15.98 -35.54 18.17
N ASP A 86 -14.99 -35.64 17.28
CA ASP A 86 -14.73 -36.89 16.54
C ASP A 86 -13.26 -36.99 16.12
N MET A 87 -12.51 -37.90 16.73
CA MET A 87 -11.10 -38.12 16.40
C MET A 87 -10.89 -38.81 15.04
N GLN A 88 -11.96 -39.33 14.42
CA GLN A 88 -11.92 -39.95 13.09
C GLN A 88 -12.33 -38.98 11.97
N ALA A 89 -12.77 -37.75 12.30
CA ALA A 89 -13.21 -36.79 11.32
C ALA A 89 -12.15 -36.54 10.23
N GLU A 90 -12.58 -36.46 8.97
CA GLU A 90 -11.68 -36.07 7.87
C GLU A 90 -11.14 -34.66 8.09
N ASN A 91 -11.99 -33.75 8.55
CA ASN A 91 -11.60 -32.40 8.92
C ASN A 91 -10.85 -32.43 10.27
N MET A 92 -9.55 -32.19 10.22
CA MET A 92 -8.66 -32.20 11.39
C MET A 92 -9.06 -31.20 12.47
N TRP A 93 -9.80 -30.13 12.14
CA TRP A 93 -10.29 -29.14 13.11
C TRP A 93 -11.39 -29.69 14.02
N LEU A 94 -12.06 -30.76 13.62
CA LEU A 94 -13.07 -31.46 14.42
C LEU A 94 -12.48 -32.58 15.31
N ARG A 95 -11.17 -32.83 15.27
CA ARG A 95 -10.51 -33.88 16.06
C ARG A 95 -10.18 -33.38 17.45
N ASP A 96 -11.19 -33.33 18.33
CA ASP A 96 -11.11 -32.89 19.72
C ASP A 96 -10.20 -31.67 19.94
N PRO A 97 -10.56 -30.49 19.36
CA PRO A 97 -9.71 -29.29 19.41
C PRO A 97 -9.55 -28.75 20.82
N VAL A 98 -8.40 -28.13 21.07
CA VAL A 98 -8.12 -27.44 22.32
C VAL A 98 -8.98 -26.17 22.42
N MET A 99 -9.70 -26.03 23.55
CA MET A 99 -10.50 -24.85 23.87
C MET A 99 -9.74 -23.89 24.79
N TYR A 100 -9.18 -24.38 25.90
CA TYR A 100 -8.37 -23.63 26.85
C TYR A 100 -7.01 -24.27 27.08
N ARG A 101 -5.99 -23.45 27.26
CA ARG A 101 -4.64 -23.86 27.70
C ARG A 101 -4.18 -23.00 28.86
N ILE A 102 -3.35 -23.60 29.73
CA ILE A 102 -2.73 -22.90 30.86
C ILE A 102 -1.57 -22.04 30.32
N ARG A 103 -1.54 -20.78 30.74
CA ARG A 103 -0.46 -19.85 30.39
C ARG A 103 -0.35 -18.76 31.47
N HIS A 104 0.71 -18.77 32.26
CA HIS A 104 0.98 -17.77 33.29
C HIS A 104 1.64 -16.53 32.68
N GLN A 105 0.87 -15.78 31.92
CA GLN A 105 1.32 -14.56 31.27
C GLN A 105 0.29 -13.44 31.53
N PRO A 106 0.72 -12.23 31.93
CA PRO A 106 -0.20 -11.11 32.12
C PRO A 106 -0.91 -10.74 30.81
N HIS A 107 -2.20 -10.51 30.91
CA HIS A 107 -3.01 -10.01 29.79
C HIS A 107 -3.13 -8.49 29.86
N HIS A 108 -3.03 -7.80 28.71
CA HIS A 108 -3.03 -6.34 28.65
C HIS A 108 -4.26 -5.67 29.26
N SER A 109 -5.44 -6.33 29.32
CA SER A 109 -6.68 -5.77 29.86
C SER A 109 -7.01 -6.28 31.26
N THR A 110 -6.66 -7.54 31.62
CA THR A 110 -7.04 -8.18 32.88
C THR A 110 -5.86 -8.53 33.79
N GLY A 111 -4.64 -8.10 33.40
CA GLY A 111 -3.44 -8.39 34.20
C GLY A 111 -3.24 -9.89 34.44
N THR A 112 -3.04 -10.28 35.67
CA THR A 112 -2.78 -11.67 36.12
C THR A 112 -4.05 -12.40 36.63
N GLU A 113 -5.25 -11.82 36.46
CA GLU A 113 -6.50 -12.43 36.93
C GLU A 113 -6.78 -13.80 36.28
N TRP A 114 -6.33 -14.01 35.03
CA TRP A 114 -6.51 -15.23 34.28
C TRP A 114 -5.18 -15.88 33.91
N CYS A 115 -5.02 -17.16 34.20
CA CYS A 115 -3.90 -18.00 33.79
C CYS A 115 -4.29 -19.09 32.77
N ILE A 116 -5.57 -19.13 32.36
CA ILE A 116 -6.05 -19.97 31.25
C ILE A 116 -6.48 -19.04 30.09
N TYR A 117 -6.11 -19.44 28.87
CA TYR A 117 -6.38 -18.67 27.66
C TYR A 117 -7.14 -19.50 26.66
N PRO A 118 -8.25 -18.94 26.10
CA PRO A 118 -8.99 -19.61 25.06
C PRO A 118 -8.16 -19.64 23.77
N THR A 119 -8.37 -20.66 22.97
CA THR A 119 -7.88 -20.68 21.58
C THR A 119 -8.75 -19.79 20.71
N TYR A 120 -8.25 -19.41 19.54
CA TYR A 120 -9.00 -18.62 18.57
C TYR A 120 -10.32 -19.28 18.18
N ASP A 121 -10.28 -20.58 17.85
CA ASP A 121 -11.47 -21.30 17.39
C ASP A 121 -12.56 -21.42 18.46
N TRP A 122 -12.17 -21.45 19.76
CA TRP A 122 -13.13 -21.39 20.86
C TRP A 122 -13.67 -19.99 21.08
N ALA A 123 -12.85 -18.94 20.97
CA ALA A 123 -13.26 -17.59 21.35
C ALA A 123 -14.04 -16.85 20.26
N HIS A 124 -13.74 -17.09 18.99
CA HIS A 124 -14.21 -16.28 17.87
C HIS A 124 -15.74 -16.29 17.73
N GLY A 125 -16.35 -17.46 17.49
CA GLY A 125 -17.79 -17.55 17.26
C GLY A 125 -18.62 -17.13 18.47
N GLN A 126 -18.14 -17.42 19.66
CA GLN A 126 -18.79 -17.06 20.92
C GLN A 126 -18.74 -15.56 21.17
N SER A 127 -17.62 -14.90 20.89
CA SER A 127 -17.53 -13.43 20.98
C SER A 127 -18.48 -12.76 19.99
N ASP A 128 -18.54 -13.26 18.75
CA ASP A 128 -19.48 -12.80 17.73
C ASP A 128 -20.94 -12.94 18.20
N ALA A 129 -21.28 -14.08 18.81
CA ALA A 129 -22.64 -14.31 19.34
C ALA A 129 -22.99 -13.34 20.49
N ILE A 130 -22.05 -13.11 21.43
CA ILE A 130 -22.24 -12.17 22.54
C ILE A 130 -22.43 -10.74 22.05
N GLU A 131 -21.69 -10.35 20.99
CA GLU A 131 -21.75 -9.01 20.39
C GLU A 131 -22.92 -8.82 19.43
N GLY A 132 -23.71 -9.86 19.16
CA GLY A 132 -24.85 -9.81 18.23
C GLY A 132 -24.43 -9.67 16.77
N VAL A 133 -23.21 -10.09 16.42
CA VAL A 133 -22.73 -10.15 15.04
C VAL A 133 -23.57 -11.15 14.26
N THR A 134 -24.06 -10.76 13.11
CA THR A 134 -24.86 -11.66 12.23
C THR A 134 -24.01 -12.32 11.14
N HIS A 135 -23.00 -11.62 10.65
CA HIS A 135 -22.10 -12.07 9.59
C HIS A 135 -20.64 -11.90 10.03
N SER A 136 -19.97 -13.02 10.29
CA SER A 136 -18.56 -13.09 10.66
C SER A 136 -17.72 -13.24 9.39
N LEU A 137 -16.93 -12.22 9.04
CA LEU A 137 -16.16 -12.20 7.81
C LEU A 137 -14.70 -12.55 8.09
N CYS A 138 -14.13 -13.48 7.32
CA CYS A 138 -12.74 -13.91 7.45
C CYS A 138 -12.11 -14.29 6.12
N SER A 139 -10.81 -14.63 6.11
CA SER A 139 -10.11 -15.09 4.92
C SER A 139 -10.34 -16.59 4.66
N LEU A 140 -10.14 -17.02 3.40
CA LEU A 140 -10.37 -18.41 2.95
C LEU A 140 -9.60 -19.48 3.74
N GLU A 141 -8.52 -19.13 4.40
CA GLU A 141 -7.77 -20.07 5.26
C GLU A 141 -8.62 -20.61 6.41
N PHE A 142 -9.69 -19.91 6.82
CA PHE A 142 -10.63 -20.33 7.86
C PHE A 142 -11.81 -21.15 7.31
N ASN A 143 -11.87 -21.44 6.02
CA ASN A 143 -12.95 -22.25 5.47
C ASN A 143 -13.04 -23.65 6.10
N SER A 144 -11.89 -24.26 6.37
CA SER A 144 -11.83 -25.56 7.08
C SER A 144 -12.19 -25.47 8.57
N HIS A 145 -12.13 -24.27 9.17
CA HIS A 145 -12.51 -24.04 10.58
C HIS A 145 -14.02 -23.83 10.74
N ARG A 146 -14.75 -23.45 9.68
CA ARG A 146 -16.19 -23.16 9.77
C ARG A 146 -17.02 -24.29 10.37
N PRO A 147 -16.81 -25.59 10.05
CA PRO A 147 -17.55 -26.66 10.71
C PRO A 147 -17.37 -26.69 12.24
N LEU A 148 -16.18 -26.32 12.75
CA LEU A 148 -15.92 -26.20 14.18
C LEU A 148 -16.60 -24.95 14.77
N TYR A 149 -16.58 -23.82 14.05
CA TYR A 149 -17.31 -22.61 14.43
C TYR A 149 -18.80 -22.90 14.59
N ASP A 150 -19.41 -23.56 13.60
CA ASP A 150 -20.83 -23.94 13.63
C ASP A 150 -21.12 -24.97 14.74
N TRP A 151 -20.20 -25.93 14.98
CA TRP A 151 -20.36 -26.93 16.02
C TRP A 151 -20.44 -26.29 17.41
N PHE A 152 -19.53 -25.40 17.76
CA PHE A 152 -19.57 -24.70 19.04
C PHE A 152 -20.87 -23.94 19.23
N LEU A 153 -21.26 -23.13 18.25
CA LEU A 153 -22.46 -22.30 18.36
C LEU A 153 -23.76 -23.14 18.47
N SER A 154 -23.82 -24.30 17.82
CA SER A 154 -24.99 -25.18 17.86
C SER A 154 -25.14 -25.92 19.19
N HIS A 155 -24.08 -26.02 20.02
CA HIS A 155 -24.09 -26.70 21.30
C HIS A 155 -24.09 -25.73 22.49
N LEU A 156 -24.25 -24.44 22.27
CA LEU A 156 -24.30 -23.42 23.33
C LEU A 156 -25.70 -22.84 23.49
N PRO A 157 -26.12 -22.51 24.74
CA PRO A 157 -27.38 -21.82 25.01
C PRO A 157 -27.23 -20.35 24.67
N LEU A 158 -27.45 -20.00 23.40
CA LEU A 158 -27.39 -18.63 22.90
C LEU A 158 -28.74 -17.93 23.11
N ASP A 159 -28.69 -16.65 23.48
CA ASP A 159 -29.89 -15.82 23.70
C ASP A 159 -30.46 -15.26 22.38
N GLY A 160 -29.80 -15.48 21.24
CA GLY A 160 -30.18 -14.95 19.94
C GLY A 160 -29.76 -15.83 18.76
N PRO A 161 -29.95 -15.37 17.52
CA PRO A 161 -29.53 -16.12 16.33
C PRO A 161 -28.01 -16.26 16.27
N ALA A 162 -27.53 -17.47 15.99
CA ALA A 162 -26.11 -17.73 15.81
C ALA A 162 -25.53 -16.95 14.63
N PRO A 163 -24.37 -16.32 14.77
CA PRO A 163 -23.66 -15.66 13.68
C PRO A 163 -23.25 -16.69 12.61
N LYS A 164 -23.06 -16.21 11.38
CA LYS A 164 -22.66 -17.05 10.24
C LYS A 164 -21.34 -16.62 9.69
N GLN A 165 -20.34 -17.50 9.71
CA GLN A 165 -19.04 -17.26 9.12
C GLN A 165 -19.11 -17.26 7.57
N ARG A 166 -18.43 -16.29 6.97
CA ARG A 166 -18.27 -16.15 5.51
C ARG A 166 -16.81 -15.84 5.20
N GLU A 167 -16.20 -16.65 4.36
CA GLU A 167 -14.82 -16.53 3.97
C GLU A 167 -14.67 -15.86 2.61
N PHE A 168 -13.61 -15.04 2.48
CA PHE A 168 -13.27 -14.35 1.25
C PHE A 168 -11.81 -14.54 0.90
N ALA A 169 -11.52 -14.51 -0.40
CA ALA A 169 -10.18 -14.54 -0.94
C ALA A 169 -9.36 -13.32 -0.52
N ARG A 170 -8.05 -13.50 -0.44
CA ARG A 170 -7.10 -12.39 -0.33
C ARG A 170 -6.98 -11.69 -1.68
N LEU A 171 -6.86 -10.37 -1.63
CA LEU A 171 -6.38 -9.57 -2.73
C LEU A 171 -4.86 -9.48 -2.62
N GLU A 172 -4.17 -10.03 -3.60
CA GLU A 172 -2.72 -9.97 -3.73
C GLU A 172 -2.35 -9.19 -4.99
N LEU A 173 -1.23 -8.47 -4.93
CA LEU A 173 -0.68 -7.71 -6.06
C LEU A 173 0.68 -8.29 -6.45
N THR A 174 0.99 -8.25 -7.74
CA THR A 174 2.33 -8.57 -8.23
C THR A 174 3.37 -7.64 -7.61
N HIS A 175 4.62 -8.09 -7.51
CA HIS A 175 5.76 -7.35 -6.95
C HIS A 175 5.55 -6.87 -5.50
N THR A 176 4.62 -7.51 -4.76
CA THR A 176 4.19 -7.04 -3.44
C THR A 176 4.07 -8.21 -2.47
N ILE A 177 4.43 -7.99 -1.22
CA ILE A 177 4.17 -8.92 -0.11
C ILE A 177 3.20 -8.28 0.89
N THR A 178 2.27 -9.06 1.45
CA THR A 178 1.28 -8.58 2.44
C THR A 178 1.47 -9.20 3.81
N SER A 179 2.40 -10.15 3.97
CA SER A 179 2.70 -10.82 5.23
C SER A 179 3.32 -9.86 6.25
N LYS A 180 2.64 -9.60 7.38
CA LYS A 180 3.13 -8.74 8.46
C LYS A 180 4.53 -9.15 8.94
N ARG A 181 4.81 -10.46 9.07
CA ARG A 181 6.12 -10.96 9.50
C ARG A 181 7.23 -10.55 8.54
N ARG A 182 7.00 -10.72 7.22
CA ARG A 182 7.96 -10.35 6.17
C ARG A 182 8.11 -8.83 6.05
N LEU A 183 7.00 -8.07 6.16
CA LEU A 183 7.07 -6.61 6.18
C LEU A 183 7.81 -6.07 7.40
N LYS A 184 7.69 -6.75 8.56
CA LYS A 184 8.42 -6.38 9.77
C LYS A 184 9.93 -6.51 9.57
N SER A 185 10.43 -7.56 8.91
CA SER A 185 11.87 -7.71 8.64
C SER A 185 12.42 -6.57 7.77
N LEU A 186 11.66 -6.10 6.75
CA LEU A 186 12.08 -4.93 5.96
C LEU A 186 12.34 -3.69 6.83
N VAL A 187 11.51 -3.48 7.86
CA VAL A 187 11.66 -2.35 8.79
C VAL A 187 12.78 -2.59 9.80
N THR A 188 12.86 -3.80 10.39
CA THR A 188 13.87 -4.10 11.41
C THR A 188 15.30 -4.17 10.85
N ASP A 189 15.43 -4.58 9.59
CA ASP A 189 16.71 -4.70 8.89
C ASP A 189 17.08 -3.40 8.13
N ASN A 190 16.31 -2.31 8.34
CA ASN A 190 16.49 -0.99 7.75
C ASN A 190 16.55 -0.99 6.19
N ILE A 191 15.82 -1.90 5.55
CA ILE A 191 15.68 -1.95 4.09
C ILE A 191 14.73 -0.84 3.61
N VAL A 192 13.75 -0.49 4.45
CA VAL A 192 12.83 0.63 4.27
C VAL A 192 12.88 1.56 5.48
N ASP A 193 12.50 2.82 5.29
CA ASP A 193 12.63 3.86 6.33
C ASP A 193 11.64 3.66 7.50
N GLY A 194 10.60 2.84 7.33
CA GLY A 194 9.61 2.55 8.36
C GLY A 194 8.33 1.96 7.79
N TRP A 195 7.31 1.84 8.63
CA TRP A 195 6.00 1.32 8.24
C TRP A 195 5.22 2.26 7.29
N ASP A 196 5.63 3.51 7.19
CA ASP A 196 5.09 4.55 6.31
C ASP A 196 5.97 4.83 5.09
N ASP A 197 7.02 4.04 4.87
CA ASP A 197 7.84 4.15 3.64
C ASP A 197 6.93 4.05 2.41
N PRO A 198 7.02 4.98 1.43
CA PRO A 198 6.18 4.99 0.23
C PRO A 198 6.27 3.73 -0.64
N ARG A 199 7.26 2.85 -0.43
CA ARG A 199 7.37 1.54 -1.10
C ARG A 199 6.60 0.43 -0.40
N MET A 200 6.17 0.68 0.84
CA MET A 200 5.45 -0.32 1.64
C MET A 200 3.97 -0.38 1.28
N PRO A 201 3.37 -1.59 1.17
CA PRO A 201 1.94 -1.76 0.88
C PRO A 201 1.06 -1.59 2.13
N THR A 202 1.46 -0.71 3.04
CA THR A 202 0.67 -0.32 4.21
C THR A 202 -0.20 0.88 3.85
N LEU A 203 -1.32 1.06 4.55
CA LEU A 203 -2.14 2.26 4.36
C LEU A 203 -1.37 3.57 4.64
N ARG A 204 -0.41 3.54 5.56
CA ARG A 204 0.45 4.70 5.85
C ARG A 204 1.43 4.96 4.71
N GLY A 205 2.09 3.91 4.20
CA GLY A 205 2.99 4.03 3.04
C GLY A 205 2.26 4.49 1.79
N MET A 206 1.08 3.90 1.51
CA MET A 206 0.23 4.31 0.39
C MET A 206 -0.23 5.77 0.50
N ARG A 207 -0.61 6.22 1.69
CA ARG A 207 -0.98 7.62 1.95
C ARG A 207 0.19 8.56 1.70
N ARG A 208 1.37 8.25 2.25
CA ARG A 208 2.58 9.07 2.08
C ARG A 208 3.04 9.10 0.62
N ARG A 209 2.85 8.00 -0.12
CA ARG A 209 3.07 7.94 -1.58
C ARG A 209 2.04 8.75 -2.37
N GLY A 210 0.93 9.16 -1.77
CA GLY A 210 -0.10 9.96 -2.42
C GLY A 210 -1.17 9.14 -3.15
N TYR A 211 -1.37 7.87 -2.80
CA TYR A 211 -2.47 7.08 -3.36
C TYR A 211 -3.83 7.55 -2.81
N PRO A 212 -4.75 8.04 -3.68
CA PRO A 212 -6.05 8.50 -3.24
C PRO A 212 -6.90 7.35 -2.69
N ALA A 213 -7.55 7.57 -1.53
CA ALA A 213 -8.44 6.58 -0.93
C ALA A 213 -9.62 6.21 -1.85
N ALA A 214 -10.10 7.16 -2.66
CA ALA A 214 -11.16 6.91 -3.66
C ALA A 214 -10.69 5.89 -4.71
N ALA A 215 -9.48 6.03 -5.23
CA ALA A 215 -8.91 5.11 -6.21
C ALA A 215 -8.70 3.70 -5.64
N ILE A 216 -8.22 3.58 -4.39
CA ILE A 216 -8.08 2.28 -3.70
C ILE A 216 -9.45 1.60 -3.59
N ARG A 217 -10.49 2.33 -3.15
CA ARG A 217 -11.86 1.80 -3.06
C ARG A 217 -12.42 1.39 -4.42
N ALA A 218 -12.22 2.22 -5.45
CA ALA A 218 -12.67 1.91 -6.81
C ALA A 218 -12.00 0.63 -7.36
N PHE A 219 -10.71 0.46 -7.12
CA PHE A 219 -10.00 -0.79 -7.46
C PHE A 219 -10.58 -2.00 -6.73
N CYS A 220 -10.76 -1.91 -5.39
CA CYS A 220 -11.34 -3.01 -4.63
C CYS A 220 -12.77 -3.36 -5.10
N GLN A 221 -13.58 -2.37 -5.48
CA GLN A 221 -14.90 -2.57 -6.06
C GLN A 221 -14.84 -3.27 -7.43
N ALA A 222 -13.90 -2.88 -8.28
CA ALA A 222 -13.71 -3.48 -9.59
C ALA A 222 -13.23 -4.94 -9.51
N VAL A 223 -12.34 -5.25 -8.58
CA VAL A 223 -11.92 -6.64 -8.30
C VAL A 223 -13.07 -7.47 -7.75
N GLY A 224 -13.93 -6.85 -6.94
CA GLY A 224 -15.05 -7.50 -6.28
C GLY A 224 -14.65 -8.47 -5.18
N THR A 225 -15.66 -9.13 -4.58
CA THR A 225 -15.48 -10.17 -3.57
C THR A 225 -15.55 -11.54 -4.22
N THR A 226 -14.56 -12.40 -3.95
CA THR A 226 -14.46 -13.74 -4.54
C THR A 226 -14.07 -14.76 -3.48
N LYS A 227 -14.28 -16.04 -3.76
CA LYS A 227 -13.80 -17.18 -2.98
C LYS A 227 -12.60 -17.88 -3.63
N ASN A 228 -12.02 -17.29 -4.67
CA ASN A 228 -10.82 -17.81 -5.32
C ASN A 228 -9.69 -16.79 -5.15
N ASN A 229 -8.58 -17.21 -4.54
CA ASN A 229 -7.38 -16.38 -4.45
C ASN A 229 -6.89 -16.01 -5.84
N SER A 230 -6.58 -14.74 -6.03
CA SER A 230 -6.03 -14.23 -7.30
C SER A 230 -4.99 -13.16 -7.03
N VAL A 231 -3.94 -13.19 -7.82
CA VAL A 231 -2.93 -12.12 -7.87
C VAL A 231 -3.35 -11.16 -8.98
N LYS A 232 -3.41 -9.87 -8.68
CA LYS A 232 -3.69 -8.80 -9.64
C LYS A 232 -2.40 -8.08 -10.02
N ALA A 233 -2.28 -7.68 -11.28
CA ALA A 233 -1.16 -6.87 -11.72
C ALA A 233 -1.15 -5.52 -10.99
N ILE A 234 0.01 -5.12 -10.47
CA ILE A 234 0.16 -3.81 -9.79
C ILE A 234 -0.13 -2.64 -10.78
N GLU A 235 0.11 -2.84 -12.05
CA GLU A 235 -0.18 -1.88 -13.12
C GLU A 235 -1.69 -1.62 -13.26
N GLU A 236 -2.52 -2.66 -13.04
CA GLU A 236 -3.99 -2.51 -12.96
C GLU A 236 -4.35 -1.60 -11.79
N PHE A 237 -3.81 -1.84 -10.60
CA PHE A 237 -4.02 -0.99 -9.42
C PHE A 237 -3.59 0.46 -9.69
N GLU A 238 -2.40 0.68 -10.28
CA GLU A 238 -1.89 2.00 -10.63
C GLU A 238 -2.73 2.72 -11.69
N SER A 239 -3.44 1.99 -12.56
CA SER A 239 -4.34 2.60 -13.54
C SER A 239 -5.51 3.34 -12.87
N PHE A 240 -6.02 2.82 -11.74
CA PHE A 240 -7.03 3.51 -10.94
C PHE A 240 -6.47 4.78 -10.28
N MET A 241 -5.23 4.74 -9.81
CA MET A 241 -4.56 5.94 -9.27
C MET A 241 -4.44 7.02 -10.34
N ARG A 242 -3.96 6.66 -11.54
CA ARG A 242 -3.83 7.61 -12.66
C ARG A 242 -5.16 8.21 -13.06
N ARG A 243 -6.23 7.43 -13.13
CA ARG A 243 -7.57 7.92 -13.49
C ARG A 243 -8.08 8.94 -12.50
N GLU A 244 -7.99 8.65 -11.22
CA GLU A 244 -8.42 9.57 -10.15
C GLU A 244 -7.59 10.85 -10.16
N LEU A 245 -6.26 10.71 -10.20
CA LEU A 245 -5.34 11.83 -10.18
C LEU A 245 -5.40 12.68 -11.45
N ASN A 246 -5.74 12.11 -12.61
CA ASN A 246 -5.95 12.91 -13.82
C ASN A 246 -7.11 13.90 -13.65
N ALA A 247 -8.17 13.49 -12.96
CA ALA A 247 -9.33 14.34 -12.71
C ALA A 247 -9.09 15.37 -11.58
N THR A 248 -8.29 15.02 -10.57
CA THR A 248 -8.23 15.79 -9.31
C THR A 248 -6.94 16.57 -9.10
N ALA A 249 -5.79 16.10 -9.65
CA ALA A 249 -4.49 16.72 -9.38
C ALA A 249 -4.27 17.98 -10.22
N GLN A 250 -3.86 19.06 -9.57
CA GLN A 250 -3.45 20.28 -10.26
C GLN A 250 -2.10 20.07 -10.99
N ARG A 251 -1.94 20.72 -12.14
CA ARG A 251 -0.71 20.65 -12.96
C ARG A 251 0.30 21.68 -12.47
N ARG A 252 1.55 21.27 -12.42
CA ARG A 252 2.70 22.13 -12.05
C ARG A 252 3.87 21.75 -12.94
N MET A 253 4.75 22.70 -13.19
CA MET A 253 6.00 22.44 -13.92
C MET A 253 7.15 22.25 -12.94
N ALA A 254 7.88 21.15 -13.12
CA ALA A 254 9.13 20.86 -12.44
C ALA A 254 10.05 20.13 -13.41
N VAL A 255 11.34 20.34 -13.29
CA VAL A 255 12.39 19.75 -14.12
C VAL A 255 13.23 18.85 -13.23
N LEU A 256 13.19 17.55 -13.49
CA LEU A 256 13.87 16.54 -12.69
C LEU A 256 15.38 16.50 -12.95
N HIS A 257 15.77 16.65 -14.22
CA HIS A 257 17.16 16.68 -14.65
C HIS A 257 17.42 18.00 -15.39
N PRO A 258 17.74 19.09 -14.66
CA PRO A 258 17.78 20.42 -15.24
C PRO A 258 18.94 20.61 -16.21
N LEU A 259 18.61 21.06 -17.41
CA LEU A 259 19.51 21.59 -18.42
C LEU A 259 19.14 23.05 -18.68
N LYS A 260 20.11 23.93 -18.68
CA LYS A 260 19.90 25.35 -18.92
C LYS A 260 19.59 25.63 -20.39
N LEU A 261 18.51 26.39 -20.62
CA LEU A 261 18.15 26.92 -21.93
C LEU A 261 18.23 28.44 -21.86
N VAL A 262 19.03 29.06 -22.78
CA VAL A 262 19.21 30.49 -22.88
C VAL A 262 18.55 30.98 -24.17
N LEU A 263 17.64 31.95 -24.06
CA LEU A 263 16.97 32.58 -25.19
C LEU A 263 17.77 33.78 -25.67
N ASP A 264 18.33 33.67 -26.90
CA ASP A 264 19.14 34.72 -27.49
C ASP A 264 18.28 35.98 -27.80
N GLY A 265 18.79 37.15 -27.41
CA GLY A 265 18.10 38.41 -27.64
C GLY A 265 16.90 38.66 -26.73
N TRP A 266 16.80 37.97 -25.59
CA TRP A 266 15.77 38.26 -24.60
C TRP A 266 15.93 39.70 -24.07
N PRO A 267 14.84 40.49 -23.94
CA PRO A 267 14.93 41.88 -23.53
C PRO A 267 15.39 42.03 -22.09
N THR A 268 16.09 43.14 -21.83
CA THR A 268 16.43 43.62 -20.50
C THR A 268 15.66 44.90 -20.18
N ASP A 269 15.44 45.17 -18.90
CA ASP A 269 14.92 46.42 -18.40
C ASP A 269 16.00 47.51 -18.39
N ASP A 270 15.63 48.75 -17.96
CA ASP A 270 16.53 49.90 -17.90
C ASP A 270 17.70 49.71 -16.94
N ASP A 271 17.61 48.81 -15.99
CA ASP A 271 18.66 48.45 -15.02
C ASP A 271 19.53 47.28 -15.52
N GLY A 272 19.24 46.75 -16.71
CA GLY A 272 19.98 45.63 -17.31
C GLY A 272 19.55 44.24 -16.84
N ASN A 273 18.47 44.11 -16.02
CA ASN A 273 17.96 42.83 -15.62
C ASN A 273 17.07 42.21 -16.71
N PRO A 274 17.03 40.88 -16.85
CA PRO A 274 16.13 40.22 -17.78
C PRO A 274 14.67 40.59 -17.50
N VAL A 275 13.93 41.01 -18.52
CA VAL A 275 12.48 41.26 -18.37
C VAL A 275 11.77 39.99 -17.90
N VAL A 276 10.90 40.12 -16.92
CA VAL A 276 10.07 39.02 -16.41
C VAL A 276 8.68 39.13 -17.03
N GLU A 277 8.34 38.16 -17.88
CA GLU A 277 6.97 38.00 -18.36
C GLU A 277 6.19 37.01 -17.46
N TRP A 278 4.86 37.20 -17.45
CA TRP A 278 3.98 36.33 -16.67
C TRP A 278 2.97 35.66 -17.60
N PHE A 279 2.93 34.33 -17.56
CA PHE A 279 1.95 33.53 -18.26
C PHE A 279 0.88 33.00 -17.35
N GLN A 280 -0.36 32.95 -17.83
CA GLN A 280 -1.46 32.28 -17.13
C GLN A 280 -1.60 30.85 -17.63
N LEU A 281 -1.35 29.87 -16.76
CA LEU A 281 -1.48 28.46 -17.09
C LEU A 281 -2.64 27.84 -16.29
N VAL A 282 -3.41 26.99 -16.96
CA VAL A 282 -4.54 26.24 -16.35
C VAL A 282 -4.00 25.29 -15.30
N ASN A 283 -4.60 25.29 -14.11
CA ASN A 283 -4.23 24.41 -13.02
C ASN A 283 -4.67 22.96 -13.27
N ASN A 284 -5.89 22.77 -13.81
CA ASN A 284 -6.37 21.44 -14.16
C ASN A 284 -7.27 21.52 -15.40
N PRO A 285 -6.86 20.96 -16.54
CA PRO A 285 -7.68 20.98 -17.76
C PRO A 285 -8.96 20.14 -17.65
N GLU A 286 -9.03 19.18 -16.73
CA GLU A 286 -10.21 18.35 -16.49
C GLU A 286 -11.21 19.00 -15.50
N ASN A 287 -10.75 20.01 -14.74
CA ASN A 287 -11.59 20.74 -13.79
C ASN A 287 -11.36 22.27 -13.92
N PRO A 288 -12.20 22.99 -14.67
CA PRO A 288 -12.06 24.43 -14.83
C PRO A 288 -12.16 25.22 -13.52
N ASP A 289 -12.83 24.69 -12.49
CA ASP A 289 -12.98 25.35 -11.19
C ASP A 289 -11.65 25.46 -10.42
N ASP A 290 -10.65 24.68 -10.78
CA ASP A 290 -9.29 24.80 -10.23
C ASP A 290 -8.58 26.09 -10.71
N GLY A 291 -9.14 26.80 -11.69
CA GLY A 291 -8.66 28.08 -12.17
C GLY A 291 -7.30 28.03 -12.87
N THR A 292 -6.59 29.14 -12.78
CA THR A 292 -5.28 29.34 -13.41
C THR A 292 -4.25 29.84 -12.40
N ARG A 293 -2.96 29.72 -12.76
CA ARG A 293 -1.83 30.28 -12.01
C ARG A 293 -0.95 31.15 -12.89
N ARG A 294 -0.29 32.11 -12.25
CA ARG A 294 0.72 32.93 -12.94
C ARG A 294 2.09 32.26 -12.81
N VAL A 295 2.77 32.10 -13.94
CA VAL A 295 4.10 31.49 -14.01
C VAL A 295 5.08 32.50 -14.59
N PRO A 296 6.22 32.78 -13.90
CA PRO A 296 7.23 33.72 -14.40
C PRO A 296 8.03 33.09 -15.52
N PHE A 297 8.41 33.90 -16.50
CA PHE A 297 9.23 33.51 -17.65
C PHE A 297 10.30 34.58 -17.88
N THR A 298 11.53 34.15 -18.14
CA THR A 298 12.69 34.97 -18.45
C THR A 298 13.46 34.39 -19.60
N GLY A 299 14.53 35.05 -20.03
CA GLY A 299 15.44 34.56 -21.09
C GLY A 299 16.25 33.33 -20.67
N GLU A 300 16.31 32.98 -19.39
CA GLU A 300 17.00 31.80 -18.89
C GLU A 300 16.00 30.84 -18.24
N LEU A 301 16.02 29.60 -18.68
CA LEU A 301 15.05 28.55 -18.29
C LEU A 301 15.77 27.25 -17.93
N TRP A 302 15.13 26.43 -17.11
CA TRP A 302 15.45 25.03 -16.95
C TRP A 302 14.50 24.19 -17.78
N ILE A 303 15.05 23.22 -18.52
CA ILE A 303 14.32 22.18 -19.28
C ILE A 303 14.85 20.80 -18.87
N GLU A 304 14.10 19.73 -19.19
CA GLU A 304 14.63 18.37 -19.01
C GLU A 304 15.81 18.12 -19.94
N ALA A 305 16.90 17.58 -19.39
CA ALA A 305 18.08 17.22 -20.20
C ALA A 305 17.71 16.24 -21.32
N ASP A 306 16.79 15.32 -21.08
CA ASP A 306 16.29 14.39 -22.10
C ASP A 306 15.45 15.04 -23.21
N ASP A 307 15.04 16.28 -23.04
CA ASP A 307 14.29 17.03 -24.06
C ASP A 307 15.22 17.66 -25.12
N PHE A 308 16.53 17.59 -24.90
CA PHE A 308 17.51 18.08 -25.88
C PHE A 308 18.44 16.97 -26.38
N ARG A 309 18.77 17.00 -27.68
CA ARG A 309 19.85 16.19 -28.28
C ARG A 309 20.52 16.97 -29.40
N GLU A 310 21.86 17.02 -29.37
CA GLU A 310 22.68 17.65 -30.40
C GLU A 310 22.63 16.83 -31.70
N ASP A 311 22.75 15.51 -31.59
CA ASP A 311 22.60 14.55 -32.70
C ASP A 311 21.38 13.66 -32.50
N PRO A 312 20.18 14.10 -32.95
CA PRO A 312 18.95 13.42 -32.70
C PRO A 312 18.73 12.23 -33.64
N PRO A 313 18.23 11.09 -33.14
CA PRO A 313 17.78 9.99 -33.99
C PRO A 313 16.53 10.42 -34.80
N ARG A 314 16.27 9.76 -35.93
CA ARG A 314 15.20 10.11 -36.91
C ARG A 314 13.80 10.32 -36.33
N LYS A 315 13.49 9.71 -35.20
CA LYS A 315 12.18 9.82 -34.53
C LYS A 315 12.20 10.69 -33.27
N PHE A 316 13.22 11.49 -33.07
CA PHE A 316 13.29 12.45 -31.99
C PHE A 316 12.61 13.75 -32.41
N PHE A 317 11.51 14.11 -31.78
CA PHE A 317 10.70 15.30 -32.12
C PHE A 317 10.80 16.40 -31.04
N ARG A 318 11.83 16.34 -30.17
CA ARG A 318 12.09 17.34 -29.15
C ARG A 318 13.14 18.33 -29.62
N LEU A 319 13.66 19.18 -28.73
CA LEU A 319 14.60 20.24 -29.09
C LEU A 319 15.92 19.65 -29.62
N SER A 320 16.35 20.15 -30.73
CA SER A 320 17.64 19.85 -31.38
C SER A 320 18.03 20.97 -32.32
N PRO A 321 19.29 21.07 -32.75
CA PRO A 321 19.73 22.12 -33.65
C PRO A 321 18.83 22.25 -34.89
N GLY A 322 18.29 23.46 -35.13
CA GLY A 322 17.39 23.75 -36.23
C GLY A 322 15.95 23.20 -36.13
N HIS A 323 15.59 22.52 -35.07
CA HIS A 323 14.22 22.04 -34.86
C HIS A 323 13.45 22.94 -33.88
N GLU A 324 12.27 23.39 -34.32
CA GLU A 324 11.39 24.22 -33.54
C GLU A 324 10.50 23.39 -32.62
N VAL A 325 10.39 23.79 -31.35
CA VAL A 325 9.51 23.23 -30.35
C VAL A 325 8.70 24.31 -29.62
N ARG A 326 7.62 23.90 -28.98
CA ARG A 326 6.78 24.79 -28.15
C ARG A 326 7.18 24.69 -26.70
N LEU A 327 7.48 25.79 -26.08
CA LEU A 327 7.49 25.90 -24.63
C LEU A 327 6.05 26.06 -24.12
N ARG A 328 5.65 25.21 -23.16
CA ARG A 328 4.27 25.09 -22.65
C ARG A 328 3.67 26.46 -22.31
N GLY A 329 2.68 26.90 -23.11
CA GLY A 329 1.96 28.16 -22.90
C GLY A 329 2.80 29.43 -23.06
N ALA A 330 4.04 29.35 -23.54
CA ALA A 330 4.94 30.48 -23.69
C ALA A 330 5.28 30.75 -25.15
N TYR A 331 6.44 30.31 -25.65
CA TYR A 331 6.93 30.65 -26.98
C TYR A 331 7.31 29.40 -27.78
N LEU A 332 7.46 29.58 -29.09
CA LEU A 332 8.17 28.66 -29.98
C LEU A 332 9.66 29.00 -29.96
N VAL A 333 10.50 27.98 -29.85
CA VAL A 333 11.96 28.12 -29.75
C VAL A 333 12.68 27.16 -30.69
N THR A 334 13.82 27.57 -31.19
CA THR A 334 14.69 26.77 -32.08
C THR A 334 16.12 26.81 -31.55
N ALA A 335 16.72 25.66 -31.25
CA ALA A 335 18.09 25.59 -30.76
C ALA A 335 19.08 26.09 -31.82
N THR A 336 19.99 26.99 -31.43
CA THR A 336 20.97 27.65 -32.26
C THR A 336 22.38 27.17 -31.99
N ASP A 337 22.74 27.02 -30.73
CA ASP A 337 24.09 26.65 -30.30
C ASP A 337 24.09 25.85 -28.99
N VAL A 338 25.22 25.26 -28.62
CA VAL A 338 25.43 24.44 -27.44
C VAL A 338 26.76 24.78 -26.77
N VAL A 339 26.72 25.09 -25.49
CA VAL A 339 27.93 25.24 -24.66
C VAL A 339 28.19 23.95 -23.92
N LYS A 340 29.44 23.47 -23.97
CA LYS A 340 29.86 22.22 -23.34
C LYS A 340 30.79 22.44 -22.16
N ASN A 341 30.68 21.59 -21.18
CA ASN A 341 31.63 21.45 -20.08
C ASN A 341 32.98 20.86 -20.60
N PRO A 342 34.07 20.98 -19.84
CA PRO A 342 35.36 20.39 -20.20
C PRO A 342 35.34 18.86 -20.41
N ASP A 343 34.39 18.17 -19.77
CA ASP A 343 34.18 16.73 -19.91
C ASP A 343 33.33 16.32 -21.14
N GLY A 344 32.86 17.32 -21.92
CA GLY A 344 32.04 17.12 -23.10
C GLY A 344 30.54 17.04 -22.85
N THR A 345 30.09 17.08 -21.59
CA THR A 345 28.66 17.17 -21.27
C THR A 345 28.11 18.56 -21.63
N ILE A 346 26.81 18.64 -21.91
CA ILE A 346 26.16 19.90 -22.27
C ILE A 346 25.93 20.72 -21.01
N ALA A 347 26.46 21.93 -20.96
CA ALA A 347 26.26 22.89 -19.88
C ALA A 347 24.98 23.72 -20.10
N GLU A 348 24.79 24.25 -21.32
CA GLU A 348 23.63 25.02 -21.68
C GLU A 348 23.33 24.94 -23.17
N VAL A 349 22.08 25.18 -23.52
CA VAL A 349 21.62 25.26 -24.91
C VAL A 349 21.17 26.68 -25.22
N HIS A 350 21.64 27.26 -26.31
CA HIS A 350 21.18 28.53 -26.83
C HIS A 350 20.03 28.30 -27.81
N ALA A 351 19.06 29.20 -27.82
CA ALA A 351 17.92 29.12 -28.73
C ALA A 351 17.41 30.50 -29.12
N SER A 352 17.03 30.66 -30.35
CA SER A 352 16.16 31.75 -30.76
C SER A 352 14.73 31.49 -30.38
N TYR A 353 13.94 32.54 -30.12
CA TYR A 353 12.50 32.43 -29.88
C TYR A 353 11.72 33.28 -30.89
N ASP A 354 10.46 32.89 -31.15
CA ASP A 354 9.56 33.67 -32.02
C ASP A 354 8.68 34.58 -31.12
N PRO A 355 8.95 35.91 -31.05
CA PRO A 355 8.20 36.83 -30.22
C PRO A 355 6.70 36.90 -30.56
N GLN A 356 6.32 36.57 -31.81
CA GLN A 356 4.93 36.60 -32.26
C GLN A 356 4.15 35.34 -31.82
N SER A 357 4.85 34.33 -31.34
CA SER A 357 4.25 33.05 -30.88
C SER A 357 3.84 33.04 -29.41
N ARG A 358 3.74 34.23 -28.77
CA ARG A 358 3.37 34.35 -27.36
C ARG A 358 2.07 33.60 -27.06
N GLY A 359 2.10 32.74 -26.04
CA GLY A 359 1.02 31.78 -25.71
C GLY A 359 1.18 30.42 -26.40
N GLY A 360 2.23 30.23 -27.20
CA GLY A 360 2.60 28.96 -27.83
C GLY A 360 1.89 28.67 -29.13
N THR A 361 1.33 29.70 -29.82
CA THR A 361 0.66 29.54 -31.11
C THR A 361 1.47 30.24 -32.20
N ALA A 362 1.78 29.53 -33.29
CA ALA A 362 2.41 30.11 -34.43
C ALA A 362 1.43 31.01 -35.23
N PRO A 363 1.71 32.29 -35.45
CA PRO A 363 0.81 33.20 -36.16
C PRO A 363 0.51 32.77 -37.60
N ASP A 364 1.46 32.13 -38.25
CA ASP A 364 1.36 31.61 -39.62
C ASP A 364 0.65 30.23 -39.71
N GLY A 365 0.20 29.69 -38.59
CA GLY A 365 -0.51 28.40 -38.53
C GLY A 365 0.37 27.17 -38.74
N ARG A 366 1.72 27.32 -38.73
CA ARG A 366 2.62 26.16 -38.83
C ARG A 366 2.43 25.20 -37.64
N LYS A 367 2.53 23.89 -37.90
CA LYS A 367 2.36 22.85 -36.91
C LYS A 367 3.68 22.52 -36.21
N VAL A 368 3.78 22.82 -34.93
CA VAL A 368 4.89 22.40 -34.08
C VAL A 368 4.53 21.12 -33.35
N LYS A 369 5.34 20.06 -33.55
CA LYS A 369 5.00 18.69 -33.12
C LYS A 369 5.19 18.42 -31.64
N SER A 370 6.07 19.17 -30.96
CA SER A 370 6.44 18.90 -29.57
C SER A 370 6.16 20.09 -28.68
N THR A 371 5.71 19.80 -27.46
CA THR A 371 5.59 20.77 -26.35
C THR A 371 6.44 20.32 -25.20
N MET A 372 7.29 21.19 -24.68
CA MET A 372 8.16 20.98 -23.54
C MET A 372 7.68 21.82 -22.36
N HIS A 373 7.81 21.30 -21.15
CA HIS A 373 7.67 22.10 -19.94
C HIS A 373 9.00 22.78 -19.61
N TRP A 374 8.95 23.80 -18.81
CA TRP A 374 10.08 24.66 -18.48
C TRP A 374 9.87 25.31 -17.12
N VAL A 375 10.95 25.80 -16.50
CA VAL A 375 10.91 26.62 -15.30
C VAL A 375 11.88 27.78 -15.46
N SER A 376 11.44 29.02 -15.10
CA SER A 376 12.32 30.20 -15.14
C SER A 376 13.50 30.02 -14.18
N ALA A 377 14.73 30.13 -14.68
CA ALA A 377 15.92 29.87 -13.87
C ALA A 377 16.06 30.84 -12.68
N GLY A 378 15.74 32.11 -12.88
CA GLY A 378 15.80 33.14 -11.83
C GLY A 378 14.69 33.06 -10.79
N HIS A 379 13.65 32.24 -11.01
CA HIS A 379 12.49 32.12 -10.13
C HIS A 379 12.25 30.68 -9.66
N ALA A 380 13.04 29.73 -10.12
CA ALA A 380 12.93 28.34 -9.74
C ALA A 380 13.16 28.15 -8.23
N ILE A 381 12.40 27.25 -7.62
CA ILE A 381 12.66 26.78 -6.27
C ILE A 381 13.29 25.38 -6.34
N PRO A 382 14.37 25.12 -5.61
CA PRO A 382 14.94 23.79 -5.52
C PRO A 382 14.05 22.88 -4.66
N VAL A 383 13.78 21.67 -5.14
CA VAL A 383 13.03 20.65 -4.41
C VAL A 383 13.69 19.28 -4.55
N THR A 384 13.36 18.37 -3.67
CA THR A 384 13.79 16.97 -3.76
C THR A 384 12.66 16.12 -4.30
N ALA A 385 12.95 15.24 -5.26
CA ALA A 385 11.99 14.26 -5.76
C ALA A 385 12.48 12.84 -5.51
N ASN A 386 11.65 12.03 -4.83
CA ASN A 386 11.87 10.60 -4.67
C ASN A 386 11.09 9.84 -5.75
N LEU A 387 11.81 9.14 -6.61
CA LEU A 387 11.25 8.27 -7.63
C LEU A 387 11.25 6.84 -7.11
N TYR A 388 10.15 6.13 -7.31
CA TYR A 388 9.99 4.76 -6.83
C TYR A 388 9.77 3.80 -7.97
N ASP A 389 10.50 2.69 -7.93
CA ASP A 389 10.25 1.48 -8.71
C ASP A 389 9.66 0.39 -7.80
N ARG A 390 9.44 -0.79 -8.34
CA ARG A 390 8.96 -1.97 -7.59
C ARG A 390 9.96 -2.31 -6.48
N LEU A 391 9.46 -2.55 -5.26
CA LEU A 391 10.30 -2.96 -4.15
C LEU A 391 10.89 -4.37 -4.37
N PHE A 392 10.16 -5.22 -5.09
CA PHE A 392 10.59 -6.56 -5.46
C PHE A 392 10.65 -6.70 -6.98
N SER A 393 11.75 -7.26 -7.49
CA SER A 393 11.96 -7.51 -8.93
C SER A 393 11.10 -8.65 -9.46
N ALA A 394 10.87 -9.69 -8.65
CA ALA A 394 10.04 -10.81 -9.05
C ALA A 394 8.55 -10.47 -9.00
N GLU A 395 7.78 -10.96 -9.97
CA GLU A 395 6.33 -10.80 -10.04
C GLU A 395 5.63 -11.41 -8.79
N ILE A 396 6.09 -12.57 -8.33
CA ILE A 396 5.66 -13.19 -7.07
C ILE A 396 6.90 -13.36 -6.17
N PRO A 397 7.14 -12.44 -5.23
CA PRO A 397 8.35 -12.45 -4.41
C PRO A 397 8.51 -13.75 -3.60
N GLY A 398 9.67 -14.37 -3.71
CA GLY A 398 10.02 -15.62 -3.05
C GLY A 398 9.47 -16.89 -3.73
N SER A 399 8.89 -16.77 -4.93
CA SER A 399 8.33 -17.95 -5.62
C SER A 399 9.39 -18.97 -6.06
N GLN A 400 10.63 -18.54 -6.30
CA GLN A 400 11.72 -19.42 -6.73
C GLN A 400 12.56 -19.94 -5.57
N THR A 401 12.89 -19.08 -4.59
CA THR A 401 13.82 -19.41 -3.49
C THR A 401 13.11 -19.78 -2.19
N GLY A 402 11.83 -19.45 -2.04
CA GLY A 402 11.07 -19.52 -0.79
C GLY A 402 11.20 -18.25 0.06
N GLU A 403 12.20 -17.39 -0.20
CA GLU A 403 12.49 -16.19 0.58
C GLU A 403 12.30 -14.92 -0.28
N ALA A 404 11.29 -14.11 0.09
CA ALA A 404 10.94 -12.90 -0.68
C ALA A 404 12.06 -11.85 -0.69
N LEU A 405 12.93 -11.83 0.34
CA LEU A 405 14.02 -10.87 0.44
C LEU A 405 15.10 -11.07 -0.62
N ASP A 406 15.20 -12.26 -1.22
CA ASP A 406 16.14 -12.53 -2.31
C ASP A 406 15.78 -11.78 -3.59
N ASP A 407 14.51 -11.37 -3.71
CA ASP A 407 13.99 -10.65 -4.87
C ASP A 407 13.93 -9.12 -4.67
N LEU A 408 14.60 -8.58 -3.64
CA LEU A 408 14.64 -7.15 -3.40
C LEU A 408 15.27 -6.41 -4.60
N ASN A 409 14.63 -5.31 -5.00
CA ASN A 409 15.17 -4.39 -6.01
C ASN A 409 16.04 -3.33 -5.34
N PRO A 410 17.37 -3.35 -5.52
CA PRO A 410 18.26 -2.36 -4.92
C PRO A 410 18.03 -0.94 -5.47
N HIS A 411 17.39 -0.83 -6.64
CA HIS A 411 17.08 0.44 -7.30
C HIS A 411 15.62 0.86 -7.10
N SER A 412 14.96 0.35 -6.05
CA SER A 412 13.55 0.64 -5.76
C SER A 412 13.26 2.09 -5.38
N ARG A 413 14.28 2.89 -5.06
CA ARG A 413 14.21 4.32 -4.78
C ARG A 413 15.40 5.05 -5.40
N GLU A 414 15.11 6.12 -6.12
CA GLU A 414 16.07 7.12 -6.60
C GLU A 414 15.67 8.47 -6.00
N THR A 415 16.65 9.20 -5.43
CA THR A 415 16.43 10.52 -4.84
C THR A 415 17.16 11.56 -5.67
N LEU A 416 16.40 12.51 -6.23
CA LEU A 416 16.91 13.64 -7.01
C LEU A 416 16.84 14.90 -6.12
N THR A 417 17.98 15.51 -5.86
CA THR A 417 18.11 16.67 -4.95
C THR A 417 18.20 18.01 -5.67
N GLU A 418 18.38 17.99 -6.98
CA GLU A 418 18.58 19.20 -7.81
C GLU A 418 17.38 19.48 -8.74
N VAL A 419 16.17 19.13 -8.29
CA VAL A 419 14.96 19.36 -9.09
C VAL A 419 14.58 20.84 -9.02
N MET A 420 14.36 21.44 -10.20
CA MET A 420 13.97 22.84 -10.33
C MET A 420 12.46 22.94 -10.58
N ALA A 421 11.75 23.58 -9.65
CA ALA A 421 10.30 23.65 -9.66
C ALA A 421 9.78 25.11 -9.83
N GLU A 422 8.59 25.26 -10.44
CA GLU A 422 7.91 26.56 -10.49
C GLU A 422 7.53 27.05 -9.08
N PRO A 423 7.49 28.37 -8.83
CA PRO A 423 7.25 28.91 -7.47
C PRO A 423 5.94 28.47 -6.83
N ALA A 424 4.93 28.11 -7.63
CA ALA A 424 3.63 27.66 -7.10
C ALA A 424 3.72 26.34 -6.31
N LEU A 425 4.79 25.57 -6.49
CA LEU A 425 5.02 24.33 -5.71
C LEU A 425 5.37 24.59 -4.24
N ALA A 426 5.84 25.77 -3.88
CA ALA A 426 6.09 26.15 -2.48
C ALA A 426 4.81 26.16 -1.61
N ASN A 427 3.64 26.26 -2.23
CA ASN A 427 2.35 26.36 -1.53
C ASN A 427 1.56 25.04 -1.53
N VAL A 428 2.13 23.95 -2.01
CA VAL A 428 1.48 22.63 -2.00
C VAL A 428 1.48 22.08 -0.57
N ALA A 429 0.31 21.70 -0.09
CA ALA A 429 0.17 21.21 1.29
C ALA A 429 0.72 19.78 1.44
N PRO A 430 1.22 19.40 2.63
CA PRO A 430 1.63 18.03 2.91
C PRO A 430 0.52 17.02 2.60
N GLY A 431 0.87 15.98 1.84
CA GLY A 431 -0.06 14.95 1.39
C GLY A 431 -0.90 15.32 0.16
N GLU A 432 -0.85 16.56 -0.30
CA GLU A 432 -1.46 16.98 -1.56
C GLU A 432 -0.68 16.37 -2.73
N VAL A 433 -1.41 15.92 -3.76
CA VAL A 433 -0.82 15.34 -4.97
C VAL A 433 -1.01 16.31 -6.14
N VAL A 434 0.10 16.63 -6.80
CA VAL A 434 0.12 17.43 -8.03
C VAL A 434 0.69 16.61 -9.18
N GLN A 435 0.34 16.99 -10.41
CA GLN A 435 1.01 16.43 -11.57
C GLN A 435 2.21 17.31 -11.94
N PHE A 436 3.42 16.76 -11.92
CA PHE A 436 4.53 17.36 -12.66
C PHE A 436 4.30 17.10 -14.14
N GLU A 437 3.98 18.16 -14.89
CA GLU A 437 3.55 18.06 -16.28
C GLU A 437 4.53 17.21 -17.11
N ARG A 438 4.00 16.23 -17.86
CA ARG A 438 4.74 15.26 -18.68
C ARG A 438 5.54 14.18 -17.92
N LEU A 439 5.69 14.27 -16.58
CA LEU A 439 6.56 13.40 -15.79
C LEU A 439 5.79 12.38 -14.95
N GLY A 440 4.79 12.81 -14.19
CA GLY A 440 4.04 11.95 -13.31
C GLY A 440 3.24 12.71 -12.26
N TYR A 441 2.66 11.96 -11.32
CA TYR A 441 1.99 12.51 -10.16
C TYR A 441 2.91 12.41 -8.95
N PHE A 442 2.95 13.47 -8.14
CA PHE A 442 3.86 13.61 -7.02
C PHE A 442 3.12 14.12 -5.79
N ALA A 443 3.30 13.46 -4.67
CA ALA A 443 2.76 13.86 -3.37
C ALA A 443 3.80 14.67 -2.59
N ALA A 444 3.39 15.81 -2.04
CA ALA A 444 4.23 16.56 -1.09
C ALA A 444 4.34 15.79 0.23
N ASP A 445 5.56 15.65 0.77
CA ASP A 445 5.80 15.07 2.09
C ASP A 445 5.51 16.11 3.20
N HIS A 446 5.69 15.73 4.45
CA HIS A 446 5.62 16.62 5.61
C HIS A 446 6.64 17.78 5.52
N ASP A 447 7.81 17.51 4.95
CA ASP A 447 8.69 18.56 4.44
C ASP A 447 8.20 18.95 3.04
N THR A 448 7.70 20.17 2.91
CA THR A 448 7.11 20.70 1.66
C THR A 448 8.12 20.82 0.51
N ALA A 449 9.41 20.73 0.78
CA ALA A 449 10.44 20.69 -0.25
C ALA A 449 10.70 19.29 -0.80
N VAL A 450 10.02 18.23 -0.29
CA VAL A 450 10.19 16.85 -0.72
C VAL A 450 8.92 16.33 -1.36
N PHE A 451 9.07 15.71 -2.53
CA PHE A 451 7.97 15.14 -3.30
C PHE A 451 8.20 13.66 -3.60
N HIS A 452 7.18 12.84 -3.43
CA HIS A 452 7.19 11.41 -3.70
C HIS A 452 6.43 11.09 -4.97
N ARG A 453 7.07 10.46 -5.95
CA ARG A 453 6.35 10.01 -7.16
C ARG A 453 5.30 8.97 -6.81
N THR A 454 4.05 9.34 -6.96
CA THR A 454 2.88 8.48 -6.77
C THR A 454 2.81 7.44 -7.88
N VAL A 455 2.63 7.88 -9.12
CA VAL A 455 2.62 7.05 -10.35
C VAL A 455 3.10 7.85 -11.55
N GLY A 456 3.64 7.16 -12.56
CA GLY A 456 3.97 7.76 -13.87
C GLY A 456 2.72 8.04 -14.70
N LEU A 457 2.87 8.83 -15.79
CA LEU A 457 1.77 9.13 -16.71
C LEU A 457 1.43 8.00 -17.67
N ARG A 458 2.38 7.11 -17.99
CA ARG A 458 2.12 5.98 -18.89
C ARG A 458 1.14 5.02 -18.26
N ASP A 459 0.10 4.68 -19.02
CA ASP A 459 -0.78 3.57 -18.67
C ASP A 459 -0.16 2.25 -19.11
N GLU A 460 0.66 1.67 -18.23
CA GLU A 460 1.33 0.38 -18.45
C GLU A 460 0.31 -0.76 -18.48
N TRP A 461 -0.79 -0.63 -17.77
CA TRP A 461 -1.87 -1.63 -17.79
C TRP A 461 -2.51 -1.74 -19.17
N ALA A 462 -2.84 -0.62 -19.80
CA ALA A 462 -3.36 -0.61 -21.17
C ALA A 462 -2.38 -1.21 -22.17
N GLN A 463 -1.06 -1.07 -21.94
CA GLN A 463 -0.03 -1.70 -22.79
C GLN A 463 0.04 -3.22 -22.56
N LEU A 464 -0.06 -3.69 -21.30
CA LEU A 464 -0.09 -5.11 -20.96
C LEU A 464 -1.31 -5.79 -21.59
N GLN A 465 -2.49 -5.20 -21.47
CA GLN A 465 -3.71 -5.71 -22.11
C GLN A 465 -3.56 -5.87 -23.64
N LYS A 466 -2.93 -4.90 -24.29
CA LYS A 466 -2.67 -4.97 -25.76
C LYS A 466 -1.66 -6.05 -26.15
N ARG A 467 -0.81 -6.48 -25.24
CA ARG A 467 0.17 -7.57 -25.50
C ARG A 467 -0.43 -8.94 -25.25
N GLN A 468 -1.50 -9.03 -24.43
CA GLN A 468 -2.21 -10.27 -24.10
C GLN A 468 -3.40 -10.56 -25.04
N ALA A 469 -3.88 -9.56 -25.76
CA ALA A 469 -4.90 -9.66 -26.82
C ALA A 469 -4.27 -9.95 -28.18
#